data_29b4ca6522daa68edbc5078c82051179
#
_entry.id   29b4ca6522daa68edbc5078c82051179
#
_cell.length_a   1.000
_cell.length_b   1.000
_cell.length_c   1.000
_cell.angle_alpha   90.00
_cell.angle_beta   90.00
_cell.angle_gamma   90.00
#
_symmetry.space_group_name_H-M   'P 1'
#
loop_
_entity.id
_entity.type
_entity.pdbx_description
1 polymer ?
#
loop_
_entity_poly.entity_id
_entity_poly.type
_entity_poly.pdbx_seq_one_letter_code
_entity_poly.pdbx_strand_id
1 'polypeptide(L)'
;LTPPTPGSTPTPTPAPTHAPRPATPADIPELIRLRAVALASLGVDPGPADSPWRETADGWFRERITARTDLRCLVVGGAPGEPLLATGMAWVTYHLPSPRWTDGRRGYLDGIVTDETARGRGHGRRIVDGLVSWLNDSGIHYIQLHASADGEPVYTAAGFTQARYPAMDLIPGTDTNTGTATDTTTG
;
A
#
# COMPACT_ATOMS: atom_id res chain seq x y z
N LEU A 1 11.48 -46.55 45.38
CA LEU A 1 10.95 -45.22 45.10
C LEU A 1 11.70 -44.69 43.88
N THR A 2 10.98 -44.63 42.73
CA THR A 2 11.48 -44.04 41.49
C THR A 2 11.15 -42.56 41.49
N PRO A 3 12.09 -41.64 41.15
CA PRO A 3 11.78 -40.21 41.10
C PRO A 3 10.89 -39.87 39.89
N PRO A 4 10.02 -38.85 39.98
CA PRO A 4 9.15 -38.47 38.89
C PRO A 4 9.96 -37.85 37.74
N THR A 5 9.61 -38.22 36.52
CA THR A 5 10.14 -37.64 35.26
C THR A 5 9.77 -36.15 35.18
N PRO A 6 10.73 -35.26 34.87
CA PRO A 6 10.40 -33.85 34.68
C PRO A 6 9.53 -33.66 33.45
N GLY A 7 8.36 -33.05 33.65
CA GLY A 7 7.41 -32.70 32.60
C GLY A 7 8.04 -31.74 31.59
N SER A 8 7.94 -32.10 30.30
CA SER A 8 8.33 -31.26 29.20
C SER A 8 7.48 -29.98 29.18
N THR A 9 8.09 -28.83 29.43
CA THR A 9 7.46 -27.53 29.28
C THR A 9 7.13 -27.36 27.79
N PRO A 10 5.89 -27.04 27.41
CA PRO A 10 5.56 -26.77 26.00
C PRO A 10 6.36 -25.56 25.51
N THR A 11 7.12 -25.79 24.45
CA THR A 11 7.81 -24.69 23.74
C THR A 11 6.76 -23.69 23.26
N PRO A 12 6.85 -22.38 23.59
CA PRO A 12 5.89 -21.40 23.13
C PRO A 12 5.91 -21.38 21.59
N THR A 13 4.75 -21.59 20.97
CA THR A 13 4.56 -21.38 19.53
C THR A 13 4.95 -19.94 19.22
N PRO A 14 5.91 -19.70 18.30
CA PRO A 14 6.29 -18.33 17.95
C PRO A 14 5.04 -17.60 17.44
N ALA A 15 4.79 -16.40 17.99
CA ALA A 15 3.72 -15.53 17.51
C ALA A 15 3.91 -15.30 16.01
N PRO A 16 2.85 -15.29 15.20
CA PRO A 16 2.96 -15.13 13.75
C PRO A 16 3.77 -13.88 13.44
N THR A 17 4.87 -14.05 12.74
CA THR A 17 5.75 -12.95 12.34
C THR A 17 5.02 -12.15 11.28
N HIS A 18 4.44 -11.01 11.64
CA HIS A 18 3.78 -10.08 10.71
C HIS A 18 4.80 -9.31 9.84
N ALA A 19 5.86 -9.98 9.41
CA ALA A 19 6.81 -9.44 8.44
C ALA A 19 6.14 -9.35 7.06
N PRO A 20 6.38 -8.28 6.29
CA PRO A 20 5.92 -8.20 4.93
C PRO A 20 6.53 -9.31 4.07
N ARG A 21 5.72 -9.91 3.20
CA ARG A 21 6.17 -10.85 2.18
C ARG A 21 5.70 -10.41 0.79
N PRO A 22 6.37 -10.83 -0.29
CA PRO A 22 5.83 -10.64 -1.62
C PRO A 22 4.44 -11.30 -1.77
N ALA A 23 3.54 -10.59 -2.46
CA ALA A 23 2.26 -11.16 -2.82
C ALA A 23 2.42 -12.24 -3.89
N THR A 24 1.52 -13.21 -3.86
CA THR A 24 1.40 -14.31 -4.83
C THR A 24 0.04 -14.26 -5.51
N PRO A 25 -0.18 -14.98 -6.62
CA PRO A 25 -1.50 -15.07 -7.24
C PRO A 25 -2.61 -15.58 -6.31
N ALA A 26 -2.27 -16.37 -5.29
CA ALA A 26 -3.24 -16.84 -4.30
C ALA A 26 -3.77 -15.71 -3.40
N ASP A 27 -3.05 -14.60 -3.28
CA ASP A 27 -3.44 -13.46 -2.46
C ASP A 27 -4.42 -12.50 -3.20
N ILE A 28 -4.64 -12.68 -4.50
CA ILE A 28 -5.40 -11.72 -5.32
C ILE A 28 -6.82 -11.44 -4.80
N PRO A 29 -7.61 -12.43 -4.37
CA PRO A 29 -8.93 -12.15 -3.80
C PRO A 29 -8.87 -11.18 -2.60
N GLU A 30 -7.89 -11.36 -1.73
CA GLU A 30 -7.67 -10.51 -0.56
C GLU A 30 -7.11 -9.12 -0.94
N LEU A 31 -6.27 -9.04 -1.97
CA LEU A 31 -5.82 -7.75 -2.52
C LEU A 31 -6.99 -6.93 -3.06
N ILE A 32 -7.94 -7.57 -3.76
CA ILE A 32 -9.17 -6.93 -4.26
C ILE A 32 -10.06 -6.51 -3.09
N ARG A 33 -10.20 -7.34 -2.05
CA ARG A 33 -10.92 -6.99 -0.83
C ARG A 33 -10.31 -5.75 -0.16
N LEU A 34 -9.00 -5.73 0.04
CA LEU A 34 -8.31 -4.58 0.63
C LEU A 34 -8.38 -3.33 -0.27
N ARG A 35 -8.41 -3.48 -1.60
CA ARG A 35 -8.65 -2.36 -2.51
C ARG A 35 -10.03 -1.74 -2.28
N ALA A 36 -11.07 -2.55 -2.04
CA ALA A 36 -12.38 -2.04 -1.68
C ALA A 36 -12.38 -1.27 -0.36
N VAL A 37 -11.64 -1.75 0.65
CA VAL A 37 -11.43 -1.02 1.93
C VAL A 37 -10.74 0.32 1.69
N ALA A 38 -9.72 0.36 0.83
CA ALA A 38 -9.04 1.60 0.47
C ALA A 38 -9.97 2.60 -0.23
N LEU A 39 -10.77 2.15 -1.20
CA LEU A 39 -11.74 2.99 -1.89
C LEU A 39 -12.77 3.58 -0.92
N ALA A 40 -13.35 2.76 -0.07
CA ALA A 40 -14.30 3.21 0.95
C ALA A 40 -13.69 4.26 1.91
N SER A 41 -12.42 4.09 2.30
CA SER A 41 -11.73 5.07 3.16
C SER A 41 -11.47 6.42 2.47
N LEU A 42 -11.50 6.44 1.14
CA LEU A 42 -11.39 7.66 0.33
C LEU A 42 -12.78 8.23 -0.05
N GLY A 43 -13.87 7.69 0.51
CA GLY A 43 -15.23 8.13 0.19
C GLY A 43 -15.75 7.63 -1.16
N VAL A 44 -15.08 6.68 -1.79
CA VAL A 44 -15.50 6.06 -3.05
C VAL A 44 -16.26 4.78 -2.74
N ASP A 45 -17.51 4.68 -3.18
CA ASP A 45 -18.28 3.45 -3.05
C ASP A 45 -17.66 2.33 -3.92
N PRO A 46 -17.18 1.24 -3.32
CA PRO A 46 -16.60 0.13 -4.07
C PRO A 46 -17.63 -0.73 -4.78
N GLY A 47 -18.92 -0.48 -4.57
CA GLY A 47 -20.01 -1.26 -5.12
C GLY A 47 -20.08 -2.69 -4.60
N PRO A 48 -21.02 -3.51 -5.10
CA PRO A 48 -21.21 -4.89 -4.69
C PRO A 48 -20.04 -5.81 -5.10
N ALA A 49 -20.08 -7.06 -4.60
CA ALA A 49 -19.00 -8.04 -4.80
C ALA A 49 -18.77 -8.43 -6.27
N ASP A 50 -19.76 -8.26 -7.13
CA ASP A 50 -19.74 -8.55 -8.57
C ASP A 50 -19.49 -7.30 -9.44
N SER A 51 -19.08 -6.18 -8.84
CA SER A 51 -18.74 -4.95 -9.59
C SER A 51 -17.65 -5.22 -10.63
N PRO A 52 -17.81 -4.74 -11.89
CA PRO A 52 -16.90 -5.07 -13.00
C PRO A 52 -15.43 -4.70 -12.78
N TRP A 53 -15.16 -3.67 -11.97
CA TRP A 53 -13.79 -3.28 -11.66
C TRP A 53 -13.00 -4.39 -10.92
N ARG A 54 -13.67 -5.30 -10.21
CA ARG A 54 -13.04 -6.39 -9.47
C ARG A 54 -12.46 -7.45 -10.40
N GLU A 55 -13.15 -7.77 -11.48
CA GLU A 55 -12.64 -8.65 -12.54
C GLU A 55 -11.44 -8.00 -13.25
N THR A 56 -11.56 -6.72 -13.59
CA THR A 56 -10.45 -5.95 -14.16
C THR A 56 -9.24 -5.94 -13.21
N ALA A 57 -9.47 -5.77 -11.91
CA ALA A 57 -8.40 -5.79 -10.90
C ALA A 57 -7.76 -7.19 -10.78
N ASP A 58 -8.53 -8.27 -10.85
CA ASP A 58 -7.99 -9.64 -10.85
C ASP A 58 -7.00 -9.84 -12.01
N GLY A 59 -7.42 -9.52 -13.23
CA GLY A 59 -6.55 -9.59 -14.41
C GLY A 59 -5.30 -8.71 -14.28
N TRP A 60 -5.47 -7.48 -13.78
CA TRP A 60 -4.39 -6.53 -13.55
C TRP A 60 -3.35 -7.08 -12.55
N PHE A 61 -3.79 -7.65 -11.42
CA PHE A 61 -2.90 -8.24 -10.43
C PHE A 61 -2.19 -9.48 -10.95
N ARG A 62 -2.91 -10.39 -11.65
CA ARG A 62 -2.31 -11.62 -12.21
C ARG A 62 -1.14 -11.28 -13.14
N GLU A 63 -1.36 -10.37 -14.06
CA GLU A 63 -0.32 -9.95 -14.99
C GLU A 63 0.90 -9.36 -14.25
N ARG A 64 0.67 -8.49 -13.28
CA ARG A 64 1.74 -7.69 -12.67
C ARG A 64 2.51 -8.41 -11.57
N ILE A 65 1.84 -9.23 -10.77
CA ILE A 65 2.52 -9.98 -9.70
C ILE A 65 3.45 -11.05 -10.29
N THR A 66 3.08 -11.66 -11.44
CA THR A 66 3.84 -12.78 -12.00
C THR A 66 4.89 -12.38 -13.03
N ALA A 67 4.66 -11.31 -13.79
CA ALA A 67 5.45 -11.01 -14.98
C ALA A 67 6.38 -9.79 -14.84
N ARG A 68 6.18 -8.91 -13.84
CA ARG A 68 6.92 -7.65 -13.76
C ARG A 68 8.02 -7.68 -12.72
N THR A 69 9.23 -7.33 -13.15
CA THR A 69 10.40 -7.17 -12.27
C THR A 69 10.54 -5.73 -11.74
N ASP A 70 9.87 -4.77 -12.39
CA ASP A 70 9.85 -3.35 -12.04
C ASP A 70 8.66 -2.96 -11.12
N LEU A 71 7.93 -3.96 -10.60
CA LEU A 71 6.85 -3.80 -9.65
C LEU A 71 7.03 -4.77 -8.47
N ARG A 72 6.73 -4.29 -7.28
CA ARG A 72 6.66 -5.09 -6.05
C ARG A 72 5.33 -4.86 -5.36
N CYS A 73 4.61 -5.94 -5.09
CA CYS A 73 3.46 -5.94 -4.19
C CYS A 73 3.86 -6.67 -2.91
N LEU A 74 3.70 -6.02 -1.76
CA LEU A 74 3.94 -6.61 -0.44
C LEU A 74 2.63 -6.78 0.31
N VAL A 75 2.56 -7.83 1.10
CA VAL A 75 1.42 -8.14 1.97
C VAL A 75 1.89 -8.49 3.37
N VAL A 76 1.05 -8.19 4.35
CA VAL A 76 1.16 -8.65 5.74
C VAL A 76 -0.09 -9.45 6.06
N GLY A 77 0.07 -10.65 6.58
CA GLY A 77 -1.06 -11.54 6.90
C GLY A 77 -0.61 -12.99 7.06
N GLY A 78 -1.53 -13.91 6.85
CA GLY A 78 -1.28 -15.34 6.91
C GLY A 78 -0.50 -15.89 5.70
N ALA A 79 -0.59 -17.19 5.49
CA ALA A 79 -0.06 -17.86 4.31
C ALA A 79 -0.76 -17.36 3.02
N PRO A 80 -0.20 -17.64 1.81
CA PRO A 80 -0.86 -17.29 0.56
C PRO A 80 -2.30 -17.83 0.48
N GLY A 81 -3.25 -16.94 0.19
CA GLY A 81 -4.70 -17.26 0.16
C GLY A 81 -5.43 -17.12 1.49
N GLU A 82 -4.73 -16.83 2.59
CA GLU A 82 -5.34 -16.50 3.88
C GLU A 82 -5.62 -14.98 4.00
N PRO A 83 -6.48 -14.57 4.96
CA PRO A 83 -6.79 -13.16 5.17
C PRO A 83 -5.56 -12.28 5.34
N LEU A 84 -5.55 -11.15 4.62
CA LEU A 84 -4.49 -10.15 4.68
C LEU A 84 -4.84 -9.03 5.65
N LEU A 85 -3.85 -8.58 6.40
CA LEU A 85 -3.94 -7.46 7.34
C LEU A 85 -3.56 -6.12 6.70
N ALA A 86 -2.63 -6.15 5.74
CA ALA A 86 -2.21 -4.95 5.01
C ALA A 86 -1.57 -5.33 3.67
N THR A 87 -1.59 -4.39 2.75
CA THR A 87 -0.90 -4.49 1.47
C THR A 87 -0.38 -3.12 1.03
N GLY A 88 0.45 -3.13 0.00
CA GLY A 88 0.91 -1.95 -0.73
C GLY A 88 1.76 -2.36 -1.90
N MET A 89 1.91 -1.43 -2.84
CA MET A 89 2.67 -1.66 -4.06
C MET A 89 3.67 -0.53 -4.30
N ALA A 90 4.74 -0.89 -4.99
CA ALA A 90 5.66 0.07 -5.58
C ALA A 90 6.03 -0.39 -6.98
N TRP A 91 6.26 0.56 -7.87
CA TRP A 91 6.79 0.31 -9.20
C TRP A 91 7.75 1.41 -9.64
N VAL A 92 8.52 1.09 -10.66
CA VAL A 92 9.45 2.03 -11.29
C VAL A 92 8.72 2.83 -12.36
N THR A 93 8.86 4.15 -12.30
CA THR A 93 8.42 5.08 -13.33
C THR A 93 9.62 5.64 -14.07
N TYR A 94 9.45 6.00 -15.35
CA TYR A 94 10.50 6.54 -16.18
C TYR A 94 10.18 7.97 -16.55
N HIS A 95 11.12 8.85 -16.30
CA HIS A 95 11.05 10.29 -16.54
C HIS A 95 12.23 10.74 -17.41
N LEU A 96 12.18 11.98 -17.89
CA LEU A 96 13.34 12.55 -18.58
C LEU A 96 14.55 12.58 -17.63
N PRO A 97 15.70 12.07 -18.06
CA PRO A 97 16.94 12.17 -17.32
C PRO A 97 17.30 13.60 -16.95
N SER A 98 17.95 13.77 -15.82
CA SER A 98 18.42 15.06 -15.33
C SER A 98 19.80 14.90 -14.67
N PRO A 99 20.56 16.00 -14.43
CA PRO A 99 21.87 15.87 -13.78
C PRO A 99 21.85 15.19 -12.42
N ARG A 100 20.73 15.26 -11.69
CA ARG A 100 20.56 14.60 -10.40
C ARG A 100 20.07 13.15 -10.52
N TRP A 101 19.32 12.83 -11.57
CA TRP A 101 18.68 11.55 -11.82
C TRP A 101 18.96 11.12 -13.27
N THR A 102 20.20 10.65 -13.48
CA THR A 102 20.75 10.45 -14.82
C THR A 102 20.10 9.32 -15.62
N ASP A 103 19.50 8.35 -14.94
CA ASP A 103 18.78 7.23 -15.58
C ASP A 103 17.26 7.48 -15.72
N GLY A 104 16.76 8.60 -15.17
CA GLY A 104 15.35 8.96 -15.22
C GLY A 104 14.42 8.05 -14.41
N ARG A 105 14.94 7.05 -13.67
CA ARG A 105 14.12 6.14 -12.88
C ARG A 105 13.66 6.78 -11.58
N ARG A 106 12.39 6.55 -11.23
CA ARG A 106 11.81 6.92 -9.94
C ARG A 106 10.94 5.80 -9.41
N GLY A 107 10.83 5.71 -8.10
CA GLY A 107 9.88 4.84 -7.43
C GLY A 107 8.53 5.54 -7.24
N TYR A 108 7.45 4.80 -7.37
CA TYR A 108 6.12 5.27 -7.02
C TYR A 108 5.44 4.25 -6.11
N LEU A 109 4.95 4.71 -4.94
CA LEU A 109 4.17 3.89 -4.02
C LEU A 109 2.69 4.17 -4.19
N ASP A 110 1.88 3.11 -4.16
CA ASP A 110 0.42 3.21 -4.23
C ASP A 110 -0.26 2.04 -3.50
N GLY A 111 -1.56 2.18 -3.26
CA GLY A 111 -2.40 1.13 -2.70
C GLY A 111 -2.00 0.67 -1.30
N ILE A 112 -1.37 1.56 -0.50
CA ILE A 112 -1.05 1.25 0.89
C ILE A 112 -2.34 1.24 1.69
N VAL A 113 -2.72 0.07 2.17
CA VAL A 113 -3.95 -0.10 2.95
C VAL A 113 -3.74 -1.09 4.08
N THR A 114 -4.35 -0.82 5.23
CA THR A 114 -4.45 -1.75 6.36
C THR A 114 -5.91 -2.05 6.62
N ASP A 115 -6.24 -3.33 6.77
CA ASP A 115 -7.57 -3.78 7.19
C ASP A 115 -8.02 -3.03 8.45
N GLU A 116 -9.29 -2.65 8.51
CA GLU A 116 -9.80 -1.84 9.62
C GLU A 116 -9.56 -2.46 10.98
N THR A 117 -9.71 -3.77 11.08
CA THR A 117 -9.51 -4.54 12.32
C THR A 117 -8.06 -4.65 12.75
N ALA A 118 -7.12 -4.31 11.85
CA ALA A 118 -5.68 -4.41 12.04
C ALA A 118 -4.97 -3.05 12.14
N ARG A 119 -5.70 -1.94 12.05
CA ARG A 119 -5.13 -0.59 12.16
C ARG A 119 -4.46 -0.34 13.51
N GLY A 120 -3.56 0.62 13.57
CA GLY A 120 -2.84 0.99 14.79
C GLY A 120 -1.72 0.02 15.22
N ARG A 121 -1.48 -1.08 14.47
CA ARG A 121 -0.48 -2.11 14.80
C ARG A 121 0.80 -2.00 13.97
N GLY A 122 0.98 -0.92 13.22
CA GLY A 122 2.19 -0.65 12.44
C GLY A 122 2.33 -1.45 11.14
N HIS A 123 1.28 -2.12 10.66
CA HIS A 123 1.35 -2.93 9.43
C HIS A 123 1.61 -2.07 8.19
N GLY A 124 0.89 -0.94 8.03
CA GLY A 124 1.12 0.01 6.94
C GLY A 124 2.56 0.53 6.91
N ARG A 125 3.13 0.86 8.07
CA ARG A 125 4.52 1.29 8.18
C ARG A 125 5.49 0.21 7.70
N ARG A 126 5.29 -1.05 8.10
CA ARG A 126 6.15 -2.17 7.64
C ARG A 126 6.07 -2.37 6.14
N ILE A 127 4.88 -2.21 5.54
CA ILE A 127 4.71 -2.26 4.07
C ILE A 127 5.53 -1.15 3.42
N VAL A 128 5.41 0.10 3.89
CA VAL A 128 6.15 1.25 3.34
C VAL A 128 7.65 1.02 3.44
N ASP A 129 8.15 0.63 4.62
CA ASP A 129 9.57 0.37 4.84
C ASP A 129 10.11 -0.73 3.91
N GLY A 130 9.35 -1.82 3.73
CA GLY A 130 9.71 -2.91 2.83
C GLY A 130 9.75 -2.50 1.36
N LEU A 131 8.80 -1.68 0.90
CA LEU A 131 8.76 -1.16 -0.47
C LEU A 131 9.89 -0.16 -0.73
N VAL A 132 10.17 0.72 0.22
CA VAL A 132 11.30 1.67 0.16
C VAL A 132 12.63 0.93 0.11
N SER A 133 12.81 -0.11 0.95
CA SER A 133 14.00 -0.95 0.91
C SER A 133 14.19 -1.59 -0.46
N TRP A 134 13.15 -2.22 -1.01
CA TRP A 134 13.22 -2.84 -2.33
C TRP A 134 13.59 -1.85 -3.46
N LEU A 135 13.05 -0.63 -3.43
CA LEU A 135 13.40 0.42 -4.39
C LEU A 135 14.86 0.85 -4.24
N ASN A 136 15.32 1.07 -3.00
CA ASN A 136 16.70 1.43 -2.72
C ASN A 136 17.69 0.34 -3.15
N ASP A 137 17.40 -0.93 -2.88
CA ASP A 137 18.19 -2.08 -3.31
C ASP A 137 18.26 -2.19 -4.85
N SER A 138 17.22 -1.67 -5.53
CA SER A 138 17.16 -1.54 -6.99
C SER A 138 17.88 -0.28 -7.53
N GLY A 139 18.53 0.52 -6.66
CA GLY A 139 19.22 1.76 -7.02
C GLY A 139 18.30 2.95 -7.25
N ILE A 140 17.07 2.90 -6.74
CA ILE A 140 16.06 3.96 -6.92
C ILE A 140 15.87 4.69 -5.60
N HIS A 141 16.36 5.94 -5.52
CA HIS A 141 16.37 6.74 -4.30
C HIS A 141 15.45 7.97 -4.35
N TYR A 142 14.78 8.21 -5.47
CA TYR A 142 13.73 9.22 -5.57
C TYR A 142 12.38 8.51 -5.65
N ILE A 143 11.62 8.58 -4.57
CA ILE A 143 10.38 7.84 -4.38
C ILE A 143 9.25 8.84 -4.16
N GLN A 144 8.13 8.66 -4.83
CA GLN A 144 6.95 9.52 -4.78
C GLN A 144 5.70 8.73 -4.41
N LEU A 145 4.71 9.41 -3.88
CA LEU A 145 3.37 8.91 -3.61
C LEU A 145 2.38 10.07 -3.51
N HIS A 146 1.09 9.78 -3.58
CA HIS A 146 0.03 10.69 -3.16
C HIS A 146 -0.49 10.24 -1.79
N ALA A 147 -0.40 11.11 -0.78
CA ALA A 147 -0.84 10.79 0.57
C ALA A 147 -2.29 11.24 0.78
N SER A 148 -3.14 10.34 1.31
CA SER A 148 -4.37 10.78 1.97
C SER A 148 -4.06 11.41 3.33
N ALA A 149 -4.97 12.19 3.87
CA ALA A 149 -4.80 12.79 5.21
C ALA A 149 -4.52 11.73 6.29
N ASP A 150 -5.21 10.60 6.24
CA ASP A 150 -5.00 9.48 7.18
C ASP A 150 -3.66 8.76 6.98
N GLY A 151 -3.13 8.76 5.76
CA GLY A 151 -1.86 8.11 5.40
C GLY A 151 -0.64 8.98 5.68
N GLU A 152 -0.77 10.30 5.66
CA GLU A 152 0.35 11.24 5.79
C GLU A 152 1.25 10.97 7.02
N PRO A 153 0.73 10.66 8.24
CA PRO A 153 1.58 10.37 9.38
C PRO A 153 2.50 9.15 9.18
N VAL A 154 2.03 8.13 8.46
CA VAL A 154 2.83 6.92 8.17
C VAL A 154 3.98 7.27 7.23
N TYR A 155 3.73 8.08 6.21
CA TYR A 155 4.74 8.48 5.23
C TYR A 155 5.75 9.46 5.83
N THR A 156 5.29 10.44 6.59
CA THR A 156 6.18 11.37 7.32
C THR A 156 7.10 10.62 8.27
N ALA A 157 6.58 9.66 9.03
CA ALA A 157 7.40 8.80 9.88
C ALA A 157 8.41 7.94 9.09
N ALA A 158 8.13 7.62 7.81
CA ALA A 158 9.04 6.93 6.90
C ALA A 158 10.05 7.87 6.23
N GLY A 159 10.01 9.17 6.50
CA GLY A 159 10.94 10.16 5.96
C GLY A 159 10.47 10.86 4.68
N PHE A 160 9.22 10.65 4.26
CA PHE A 160 8.65 11.42 3.15
C PHE A 160 8.35 12.85 3.61
N THR A 161 8.50 13.78 2.69
CA THR A 161 8.16 15.20 2.86
C THR A 161 7.27 15.65 1.72
N GLN A 162 6.51 16.71 1.93
CA GLN A 162 5.67 17.27 0.87
C GLN A 162 6.52 17.66 -0.35
N ALA A 163 6.01 17.32 -1.53
CA ALA A 163 6.66 17.67 -2.78
C ALA A 163 6.65 19.21 -2.96
N ARG A 164 7.76 19.74 -3.50
CA ARG A 164 7.86 21.18 -3.81
C ARG A 164 6.80 21.65 -4.79
N TYR A 165 6.42 20.77 -5.74
CA TYR A 165 5.42 21.04 -6.75
C TYR A 165 4.24 20.10 -6.52
N PRO A 166 3.03 20.63 -6.23
CA PRO A 166 1.85 19.80 -6.04
C PRO A 166 1.45 19.10 -7.34
N ALA A 167 0.84 17.94 -7.22
CA ALA A 167 0.19 17.29 -8.34
C ALA A 167 -1.04 18.09 -8.79
N MET A 168 -1.39 17.94 -10.08
CA MET A 168 -2.58 18.53 -10.68
C MET A 168 -3.29 17.45 -11.49
N ASP A 169 -4.60 17.34 -11.33
CA ASP A 169 -5.43 16.38 -12.04
C ASP A 169 -6.30 17.10 -13.07
N LEU A 170 -6.48 16.48 -14.24
CA LEU A 170 -7.46 16.87 -15.24
C LEU A 170 -8.43 15.69 -15.43
N ILE A 171 -9.67 15.85 -14.97
CA ILE A 171 -10.74 14.87 -15.14
C ILE A 171 -11.79 15.49 -16.06
N PRO A 172 -11.87 15.09 -17.34
CA PRO A 172 -12.86 15.64 -18.28
C PRO A 172 -14.30 15.37 -17.78
N GLY A 173 -15.14 16.42 -17.76
CA GLY A 173 -16.56 16.31 -17.38
C GLY A 173 -16.86 16.47 -15.89
N THR A 174 -15.88 16.72 -15.05
CA THR A 174 -16.12 17.22 -13.69
C THR A 174 -16.05 18.74 -13.73
N ASP A 175 -17.20 19.41 -13.55
CA ASP A 175 -17.20 20.86 -13.33
C ASP A 175 -16.40 21.17 -12.07
N THR A 176 -15.24 21.81 -12.24
CA THR A 176 -14.42 22.30 -11.13
C THR A 176 -15.07 23.55 -10.52
N ASN A 177 -16.29 23.41 -10.01
CA ASN A 177 -16.90 24.45 -9.18
C ASN A 177 -16.64 24.12 -7.70
N THR A 178 -15.39 24.25 -7.29
CA THR A 178 -15.06 24.40 -5.87
C THR A 178 -15.49 25.79 -5.44
N GLY A 179 -16.66 25.83 -4.80
CA GLY A 179 -17.26 27.04 -4.28
C GLY A 179 -16.29 27.88 -3.47
N THR A 180 -16.05 29.06 -3.96
CA THR A 180 -15.51 30.18 -3.21
C THR A 180 -16.43 30.38 -1.99
N ALA A 181 -15.93 30.14 -0.79
CA ALA A 181 -16.60 30.57 0.42
C ALA A 181 -16.77 32.08 0.36
N THR A 182 -17.97 32.54 0.11
CA THR A 182 -18.33 33.94 0.26
C THR A 182 -18.34 34.27 1.75
N ASP A 183 -17.29 34.94 2.19
CA ASP A 183 -17.25 35.65 3.45
C ASP A 183 -18.27 36.79 3.39
N THR A 184 -19.45 36.61 3.99
CA THR A 184 -20.45 37.66 4.14
C THR A 184 -20.21 38.31 5.50
N THR A 185 -19.29 39.26 5.51
CA THR A 185 -19.22 40.27 6.57
C THR A 185 -20.41 41.25 6.41
N THR A 186 -21.40 41.11 7.29
CA THR A 186 -22.44 42.11 7.48
C THR A 186 -21.99 43.10 8.52
N GLY A 187 -21.94 44.35 8.13
CA GLY A 187 -21.70 45.51 8.98
C GLY A 187 -22.86 45.85 9.92
#